data_35ee6f2d864739afa49cf2bc8fb6dfdb
#
_entry.id   35ee6f2d864739afa49cf2bc8fb6dfdb
#
_cell.length_a   1.000
_cell.length_b   1.000
_cell.length_c   1.000
_cell.angle_alpha   90.00
_cell.angle_beta   90.00
_cell.angle_gamma   90.00
#
_symmetry.space_group_name_H-M   'P 1'
#
loop_
_entity.id
_entity.type
_entity.pdbx_description
1 polymer ?
#
loop_
_entity_poly.entity_id
_entity_poly.type
_entity_poly.pdbx_seq_one_letter_code
_entity_poly.pdbx_strand_id
1 'polypeptide(L)'
;MIINWYPGHMAKAKRLIQENLKIIDVVIELVDARIPLSSTNPMIKSLIGDKPSVVVLNKADLADPAVLDEWITYYKQQGRKVMALNSKGGKGVKQLVSLIRSLAAPKLERWKARGLKNRAVRTMILGIPNVGKSTLINKLAHRSAAKTADKPGETKGKQWRSEEH
;
A
#
# COMPACT_ATOMS: atom_id res chain seq x y z
N MET A 1 0.17 -0.76 8.58
CA MET A 1 1.26 -1.72 8.86
C MET A 1 2.29 -1.70 7.75
N ILE A 2 3.56 -1.66 8.10
CA ILE A 2 4.68 -1.76 7.16
C ILE A 2 5.39 -3.08 7.39
N ILE A 3 5.66 -3.82 6.31
CA ILE A 3 6.47 -5.03 6.37
C ILE A 3 7.64 -4.90 5.41
N ASN A 4 8.85 -5.02 5.95
CA ASN A 4 10.08 -5.08 5.19
C ASN A 4 10.44 -6.54 4.91
N TRP A 5 10.96 -6.82 3.71
CA TRP A 5 11.68 -8.07 3.49
C TRP A 5 13.11 -7.77 3.09
N TYR A 6 14.00 -8.56 3.66
CA TYR A 6 15.42 -8.52 3.34
C TYR A 6 15.77 -9.78 2.56
N PRO A 7 16.69 -9.71 1.60
CA PRO A 7 17.24 -10.93 0.99
C PRO A 7 17.73 -11.88 2.09
N GLY A 8 17.27 -13.13 2.07
CA GLY A 8 17.61 -14.11 3.11
C GLY A 8 16.71 -14.13 4.34
N HIS A 9 15.77 -13.18 4.49
CA HIS A 9 14.84 -13.12 5.63
C HIS A 9 13.38 -13.29 5.21
N MET A 10 13.13 -13.98 4.11
CA MET A 10 11.79 -14.15 3.55
C MET A 10 10.84 -14.95 4.46
N ALA A 11 11.35 -15.91 5.23
CA ALA A 11 10.51 -16.70 6.13
C ALA A 11 9.82 -15.82 7.18
N LYS A 12 10.54 -14.86 7.74
CA LYS A 12 9.99 -13.91 8.72
C LYS A 12 8.95 -13.00 8.07
N ALA A 13 9.24 -12.43 6.91
CA ALA A 13 8.32 -11.58 6.19
C ALA A 13 7.03 -12.33 5.80
N LYS A 14 7.16 -13.55 5.30
CA LYS A 14 6.04 -14.43 4.97
C LYS A 14 5.12 -14.63 6.17
N ARG A 15 5.67 -14.95 7.32
CA ARG A 15 4.90 -15.18 8.54
C ARG A 15 4.16 -13.91 8.98
N LEU A 16 4.84 -12.75 8.98
CA LEU A 16 4.22 -11.48 9.33
C LEU A 16 3.05 -11.12 8.42
N ILE A 17 3.21 -11.36 7.12
CA ILE A 17 2.16 -11.12 6.14
C ILE A 17 0.96 -12.03 6.43
N GLN A 18 1.20 -13.32 6.60
CA GLN A 18 0.14 -14.30 6.85
C GLN A 18 -0.63 -14.03 8.15
N GLU A 19 0.08 -13.65 9.22
CA GLU A 19 -0.53 -13.35 10.51
C GLU A 19 -1.45 -12.12 10.45
N ASN A 20 -1.10 -11.13 9.64
CA ASN A 20 -1.80 -9.86 9.62
C ASN A 20 -2.77 -9.69 8.45
N LEU A 21 -2.66 -10.52 7.43
CA LEU A 21 -3.44 -10.35 6.20
C LEU A 21 -4.95 -10.45 6.43
N LYS A 22 -5.38 -11.24 7.39
CA LYS A 22 -6.81 -11.45 7.70
C LYS A 22 -7.53 -10.16 8.10
N ILE A 23 -6.84 -9.25 8.79
CA ILE A 23 -7.42 -7.99 9.26
C ILE A 23 -7.23 -6.84 8.27
N ILE A 24 -6.50 -7.06 7.19
CA ILE A 24 -6.16 -6.03 6.20
C ILE A 24 -7.21 -5.99 5.09
N ASP A 25 -7.54 -4.79 4.66
CA ASP A 25 -8.49 -4.56 3.57
C ASP A 25 -7.82 -4.40 2.22
N VAL A 26 -6.68 -3.71 2.18
CA VAL A 26 -5.93 -3.39 0.96
C VAL A 26 -4.44 -3.56 1.21
N VAL A 27 -3.75 -4.14 0.25
CA VAL A 27 -2.29 -4.29 0.28
C VAL A 27 -1.66 -3.36 -0.75
N ILE A 28 -0.68 -2.58 -0.33
CA ILE A 28 0.18 -1.79 -1.20
C ILE A 28 1.53 -2.49 -1.30
N GLU A 29 1.90 -2.89 -2.50
CA GLU A 29 3.26 -3.34 -2.80
C GLU A 29 4.05 -2.15 -3.33
N LEU A 30 4.94 -1.60 -2.50
CA LEU A 30 5.72 -0.43 -2.85
C LEU A 30 7.05 -0.85 -3.45
N VAL A 31 7.28 -0.45 -4.70
CA VAL A 31 8.51 -0.77 -5.43
C VAL A 31 9.20 0.52 -5.89
N ASP A 32 10.49 0.45 -6.12
CA ASP A 32 11.25 1.57 -6.64
C ASP A 32 11.07 1.65 -8.16
N ALA A 33 10.53 2.76 -8.65
CA ALA A 33 10.26 2.96 -10.07
C ALA A 33 11.50 2.87 -10.96
N ARG A 34 12.69 3.08 -10.39
CA ARG A 34 13.95 2.99 -11.13
C ARG A 34 14.40 1.54 -11.36
N ILE A 35 14.06 0.64 -10.45
CA ILE A 35 14.50 -0.76 -10.45
C ILE A 35 13.38 -1.71 -9.98
N PRO A 36 12.21 -1.73 -10.66
CA PRO A 36 11.04 -2.44 -10.15
C PRO A 36 11.27 -3.93 -9.90
N LEU A 37 11.93 -4.64 -10.84
CA LEU A 37 12.18 -6.07 -10.68
C LEU A 37 13.05 -6.39 -9.47
N SER A 38 14.06 -5.55 -9.20
CA SER A 38 14.96 -5.74 -8.05
C SER A 38 14.26 -5.43 -6.73
N SER A 39 13.22 -4.62 -6.75
CA SER A 39 12.50 -4.22 -5.56
C SER A 39 11.18 -4.98 -5.35
N THR A 40 10.88 -5.97 -6.18
CA THR A 40 9.70 -6.82 -6.06
C THR A 40 10.06 -8.25 -5.69
N ASN A 41 9.07 -9.01 -5.22
CA ASN A 41 9.22 -10.43 -4.91
C ASN A 41 8.02 -11.21 -5.42
N PRO A 42 8.21 -12.21 -6.31
CA PRO A 42 7.11 -13.00 -6.86
C PRO A 42 6.27 -13.73 -5.82
N MET A 43 6.85 -14.11 -4.68
CA MET A 43 6.12 -14.78 -3.60
C MET A 43 5.03 -13.90 -2.99
N ILE A 44 5.20 -12.59 -3.04
CA ILE A 44 4.25 -11.63 -2.46
C ILE A 44 2.89 -11.74 -3.14
N LYS A 45 2.86 -11.85 -4.46
CA LYS A 45 1.62 -12.03 -5.22
C LYS A 45 0.86 -13.28 -4.76
N SER A 46 1.58 -14.38 -4.57
CA SER A 46 1.00 -15.63 -4.08
C SER A 46 0.45 -15.49 -2.66
N LEU A 47 1.17 -14.80 -1.77
CA LEU A 47 0.74 -14.60 -0.39
C LEU A 47 -0.49 -13.70 -0.28
N ILE A 48 -0.57 -12.66 -1.10
CA ILE A 48 -1.70 -11.72 -1.12
C ILE A 48 -2.97 -12.43 -1.61
N GLY A 49 -2.85 -13.34 -2.57
CA GLY A 49 -3.99 -14.05 -3.15
C GLY A 49 -5.03 -13.09 -3.75
N ASP A 50 -6.28 -13.26 -3.37
CA ASP A 50 -7.40 -12.45 -3.87
C ASP A 50 -7.62 -11.15 -3.11
N LYS A 51 -6.79 -10.84 -2.12
CA LYS A 51 -6.90 -9.59 -1.37
C LYS A 51 -6.71 -8.40 -2.32
N PRO A 52 -7.56 -7.36 -2.25
CA PRO A 52 -7.36 -6.15 -3.04
C PRO A 52 -5.96 -5.58 -2.85
N SER A 53 -5.26 -5.32 -3.95
CA SER A 53 -3.89 -4.83 -3.88
C SER A 53 -3.56 -3.90 -5.04
N VAL A 54 -2.53 -3.09 -4.84
CA VAL A 54 -2.00 -2.18 -5.86
C VAL A 54 -0.48 -2.18 -5.80
N VAL A 55 0.16 -2.20 -6.96
CA VAL A 55 1.60 -1.97 -7.08
C VAL A 55 1.81 -0.47 -7.22
N VAL A 56 2.60 0.11 -6.33
CA VAL A 56 2.93 1.54 -6.37
C VAL A 56 4.39 1.70 -6.74
N LEU A 57 4.63 2.30 -7.90
CA LEU A 57 5.96 2.63 -8.39
C LEU A 57 6.39 3.96 -7.79
N ASN A 58 7.11 3.92 -6.69
CA ASN A 58 7.57 5.10 -5.97
C ASN A 58 8.82 5.69 -6.61
N LYS A 59 9.11 6.94 -6.31
CA LYS A 59 10.22 7.71 -6.89
C LYS A 59 10.11 7.84 -8.41
N ALA A 60 8.88 7.96 -8.90
CA ALA A 60 8.59 8.03 -10.33
C ALA A 60 9.24 9.23 -11.02
N ASP A 61 9.47 10.32 -10.29
CA ASP A 61 10.17 11.51 -10.76
C ASP A 61 11.65 11.25 -11.10
N LEU A 62 12.22 10.17 -10.53
CA LEU A 62 13.61 9.76 -10.76
C LEU A 62 13.76 8.71 -11.85
N ALA A 63 12.66 8.20 -12.38
CA ALA A 63 12.67 7.17 -13.42
C ALA A 63 12.54 7.80 -14.80
N ASP A 64 13.09 7.12 -15.81
CA ASP A 64 12.87 7.49 -17.20
C ASP A 64 11.39 7.30 -17.55
N PRO A 65 10.69 8.34 -18.06
CA PRO A 65 9.26 8.25 -18.35
C PRO A 65 8.87 7.11 -19.31
N ALA A 66 9.68 6.84 -20.32
CA ALA A 66 9.41 5.76 -21.29
C ALA A 66 9.52 4.39 -20.60
N VAL A 67 10.54 4.20 -19.77
CA VAL A 67 10.75 2.97 -19.01
C VAL A 67 9.64 2.80 -17.96
N LEU A 68 9.24 3.89 -17.32
CA LEU A 68 8.13 3.89 -16.36
C LEU A 68 6.83 3.39 -17.01
N ASP A 69 6.51 3.89 -18.20
CA ASP A 69 5.32 3.45 -18.95
C ASP A 69 5.38 1.97 -19.32
N GLU A 70 6.55 1.47 -19.68
CA GLU A 70 6.77 0.04 -19.95
C GLU A 70 6.48 -0.81 -18.71
N TRP A 71 6.93 -0.38 -17.52
CA TRP A 71 6.67 -1.09 -16.26
C TRP A 71 5.20 -1.06 -15.87
N ILE A 72 4.52 0.07 -16.07
CA ILE A 72 3.08 0.16 -15.85
C ILE A 72 2.33 -0.82 -16.74
N THR A 73 2.68 -0.87 -18.01
CA THR A 73 2.10 -1.83 -18.95
C THR A 73 2.35 -3.27 -18.54
N TYR A 74 3.58 -3.58 -18.13
CA TYR A 74 3.96 -4.91 -17.66
C TYR A 74 3.09 -5.39 -16.49
N TYR A 75 2.91 -4.57 -15.46
CA TYR A 75 2.06 -4.94 -14.34
C TYR A 75 0.59 -5.07 -14.72
N LYS A 76 0.08 -4.20 -15.58
CA LYS A 76 -1.29 -4.30 -16.08
C LYS A 76 -1.53 -5.59 -16.85
N GLN A 77 -0.58 -6.01 -17.66
CA GLN A 77 -0.67 -7.28 -18.41
C GLN A 77 -0.70 -8.50 -17.48
N GLN A 78 -0.15 -8.38 -16.28
CA GLN A 78 -0.23 -9.42 -15.26
C GLN A 78 -1.52 -9.36 -14.43
N GLY A 79 -2.46 -8.50 -14.80
CA GLY A 79 -3.72 -8.34 -14.09
C GLY A 79 -3.59 -7.55 -12.78
N ARG A 80 -2.48 -6.84 -12.59
CA ARG A 80 -2.23 -6.06 -11.38
C ARG A 80 -2.67 -4.61 -11.57
N LYS A 81 -3.28 -4.03 -10.54
CA LYS A 81 -3.45 -2.58 -10.48
C LYS A 81 -2.10 -1.94 -10.16
N VAL A 82 -1.78 -0.86 -10.84
CA VAL A 82 -0.47 -0.20 -10.73
C VAL A 82 -0.64 1.31 -10.86
N MET A 83 0.16 2.06 -10.11
CA MET A 83 0.26 3.50 -10.27
C MET A 83 1.65 4.01 -9.97
N ALA A 84 2.01 5.14 -10.56
CA ALA A 84 3.25 5.83 -10.27
C ALA A 84 3.04 6.86 -9.16
N LEU A 85 4.05 7.05 -8.34
CA LEU A 85 3.97 7.92 -7.17
C LEU A 85 5.32 8.60 -6.90
N ASN A 86 5.25 9.85 -6.45
CA ASN A 86 6.35 10.51 -5.77
C ASN A 86 5.92 10.82 -4.33
N SER A 87 6.15 9.88 -3.42
CA SER A 87 5.72 10.03 -2.03
C SER A 87 6.42 11.19 -1.32
N LYS A 88 7.69 11.45 -1.64
CA LYS A 88 8.45 12.55 -1.06
C LYS A 88 7.86 13.92 -1.43
N GLY A 89 7.53 14.12 -2.70
CA GLY A 89 6.88 15.35 -3.18
C GLY A 89 5.37 15.38 -2.99
N GLY A 90 4.77 14.27 -2.60
CA GLY A 90 3.31 14.17 -2.42
C GLY A 90 2.51 14.00 -3.70
N LYS A 91 3.15 13.98 -4.86
CA LYS A 91 2.46 13.81 -6.14
C LYS A 91 1.89 12.39 -6.26
N GLY A 92 0.60 12.30 -6.52
CA GLY A 92 -0.11 11.03 -6.66
C GLY A 92 -0.70 10.48 -5.37
N VAL A 93 -0.38 11.04 -4.20
CA VAL A 93 -0.89 10.56 -2.91
C VAL A 93 -2.42 10.64 -2.84
N LYS A 94 -3.01 11.72 -3.34
CA LYS A 94 -4.48 11.87 -3.38
C LYS A 94 -5.13 10.77 -4.22
N GLN A 95 -4.57 10.47 -5.38
CA GLN A 95 -5.05 9.41 -6.27
C GLN A 95 -4.91 8.05 -5.60
N LEU A 96 -3.82 7.81 -4.88
CA LEU A 96 -3.62 6.57 -4.13
C LEU A 96 -4.67 6.40 -3.04
N VAL A 97 -4.97 7.45 -2.28
CA VAL A 97 -6.01 7.41 -1.25
C VAL A 97 -7.37 7.06 -1.87
N SER A 98 -7.72 7.68 -2.99
CA SER A 98 -8.96 7.37 -3.71
C SER A 98 -9.01 5.93 -4.18
N LEU A 99 -7.90 5.41 -4.70
CA LEU A 99 -7.80 4.02 -5.16
C LEU A 99 -7.94 3.05 -3.99
N ILE A 100 -7.29 3.31 -2.87
CA ILE A 100 -7.40 2.49 -1.65
C ILE A 100 -8.87 2.39 -1.20
N ARG A 101 -9.57 3.51 -1.15
CA ARG A 101 -10.99 3.55 -0.77
C ARG A 101 -11.85 2.77 -1.74
N SER A 102 -11.61 2.93 -3.03
CA SER A 102 -12.31 2.21 -4.07
C SER A 102 -12.12 0.69 -3.94
N LEU A 103 -10.90 0.25 -3.66
CA LEU A 103 -10.58 -1.17 -3.47
C LEU A 103 -11.19 -1.75 -2.20
N ALA A 104 -11.31 -0.96 -1.14
CA ALA A 104 -11.88 -1.39 0.12
C ALA A 104 -13.41 -1.31 0.17
N ALA A 105 -14.03 -0.52 -0.70
CA ALA A 105 -15.46 -0.23 -0.66
C ALA A 105 -16.37 -1.48 -0.61
N PRO A 106 -16.17 -2.52 -1.44
CA PRO A 106 -17.04 -3.72 -1.39
C PRO A 106 -17.04 -4.39 -0.01
N LYS A 107 -15.89 -4.50 0.63
CA LYS A 107 -15.79 -5.11 1.96
C LYS A 107 -16.45 -4.24 3.03
N LEU A 108 -16.23 -2.93 2.98
CA LEU A 108 -16.83 -1.99 3.94
C LEU A 108 -18.34 -1.91 3.78
N GLU A 109 -18.86 -2.00 2.57
CA GLU A 109 -20.31 -2.04 2.33
C GLU A 109 -20.93 -3.32 2.89
N ARG A 110 -20.29 -4.47 2.72
CA ARG A 110 -20.74 -5.72 3.35
C ARG A 110 -20.72 -5.62 4.88
N TRP A 111 -19.71 -4.96 5.42
CA TRP A 111 -19.59 -4.70 6.85
C TRP A 111 -20.77 -3.87 7.37
N LYS A 112 -21.11 -2.80 6.67
CA LYS A 112 -22.27 -1.94 6.99
C LYS A 112 -23.58 -2.71 6.88
N ALA A 113 -23.75 -3.54 5.87
CA ALA A 113 -24.95 -4.34 5.66
C ALA A 113 -25.24 -5.32 6.81
N ARG A 114 -24.20 -5.71 7.55
CA ARG A 114 -24.32 -6.54 8.76
C ARG A 114 -24.62 -5.71 10.02
N GLY A 115 -24.84 -4.40 9.89
CA GLY A 115 -25.08 -3.53 11.03
C GLY A 115 -23.84 -3.14 11.83
N LEU A 116 -22.65 -3.41 11.28
CA LEU A 116 -21.39 -3.09 11.95
C LEU A 116 -21.01 -1.62 11.72
N LYS A 117 -20.37 -1.02 12.72
CA LYS A 117 -19.98 0.39 12.67
C LYS A 117 -18.96 0.64 11.56
N ASN A 118 -19.03 1.84 10.99
CA ASN A 118 -17.99 2.32 10.07
C ASN A 118 -16.63 2.28 10.76
N ARG A 119 -15.65 1.77 10.05
CA ARG A 119 -14.26 1.81 10.47
C ARG A 119 -13.37 2.30 9.35
N ALA A 120 -12.18 2.72 9.69
CA ALA A 120 -11.20 3.13 8.69
C ALA A 120 -10.66 1.91 7.92
N VAL A 121 -10.22 2.17 6.70
CA VAL A 121 -9.56 1.17 5.86
C VAL A 121 -8.25 0.75 6.51
N ARG A 122 -8.03 -0.55 6.61
CA ARG A 122 -6.78 -1.13 7.12
C ARG A 122 -5.90 -1.50 5.93
N THR A 123 -4.74 -0.87 5.85
CA THR A 123 -3.82 -1.01 4.72
C THR A 123 -2.49 -1.59 5.20
N MET A 124 -1.97 -2.55 4.45
CA MET A 124 -0.63 -3.10 4.64
C MET A 124 0.28 -2.60 3.53
N ILE A 125 1.44 -2.07 3.91
CA ILE A 125 2.45 -1.61 2.95
C ILE A 125 3.64 -2.56 2.99
N LEU A 126 3.90 -3.19 1.86
CA LEU A 126 5.00 -4.15 1.68
C LEU A 126 6.08 -3.54 0.80
N GLY A 127 7.33 -3.81 1.11
CA GLY A 127 8.45 -3.40 0.28
C GLY A 127 9.78 -3.70 0.91
N ILE A 128 10.83 -3.69 0.10
CA ILE A 128 12.20 -3.77 0.59
C ILE A 128 12.57 -2.49 1.34
N PRO A 129 13.64 -2.51 2.14
CA PRO A 129 14.12 -1.29 2.78
C PRO A 129 14.43 -0.17 1.78
N ASN A 130 14.27 1.06 2.19
CA ASN A 130 14.61 2.28 1.42
C ASN A 130 13.75 2.56 0.17
N VAL A 131 12.61 1.89 -0.01
CA VAL A 131 11.69 2.23 -1.11
C VAL A 131 10.73 3.38 -0.78
N GLY A 132 10.79 3.92 0.43
CA GLY A 132 10.00 5.07 0.83
C GLY A 132 8.72 4.74 1.61
N LYS A 133 8.65 3.57 2.26
CA LYS A 133 7.46 3.14 3.02
C LYS A 133 7.10 4.12 4.15
N SER A 134 8.08 4.53 4.95
CA SER A 134 7.86 5.46 6.06
C SER A 134 7.39 6.82 5.57
N THR A 135 7.95 7.33 4.49
CA THR A 135 7.53 8.59 3.88
C THR A 135 6.08 8.49 3.40
N LEU A 136 5.73 7.40 2.72
CA LEU A 136 4.38 7.19 2.25
C LEU A 136 3.39 7.07 3.41
N ILE A 137 3.72 6.31 4.45
CA ILE A 137 2.83 6.13 5.59
C ILE A 137 2.58 7.46 6.30
N ASN A 138 3.58 8.31 6.43
CA ASN A 138 3.45 9.63 7.02
C ASN A 138 2.51 10.52 6.18
N LYS A 139 2.63 10.49 4.86
CA LYS A 139 1.73 11.23 3.96
C LYS A 139 0.28 10.76 4.07
N LEU A 140 0.07 9.45 4.13
CA LEU A 140 -1.26 8.87 4.29
C LEU A 140 -1.86 9.21 5.66
N ALA A 141 -1.08 9.12 6.71
CA ALA A 141 -1.50 9.47 8.07
C ALA A 141 -1.87 10.94 8.19
N HIS A 142 -1.08 11.83 7.58
CA HIS A 142 -1.36 13.26 7.58
C HIS A 142 -2.69 13.57 6.89
N ARG A 143 -2.98 12.94 5.76
CA ARG A 143 -4.27 13.09 5.09
C ARG A 143 -5.43 12.55 5.91
N SER A 144 -5.23 11.41 6.57
CA SER A 144 -6.23 10.85 7.49
C SER A 144 -6.51 11.80 8.65
N ALA A 145 -5.48 12.34 9.25
CA ALA A 145 -5.60 13.30 10.36
C ALA A 145 -6.32 14.57 9.91
N ALA A 146 -6.00 15.10 8.72
CA ALA A 146 -6.66 16.27 8.17
C ALA A 146 -8.17 16.04 7.96
N LYS A 147 -8.56 14.85 7.52
CA LYS A 147 -9.98 14.48 7.37
C LYS A 147 -10.69 14.29 8.69
N THR A 148 -9.98 13.88 9.71
CA THR A 148 -10.54 13.65 11.05
C THR A 148 -10.61 14.90 11.90
N ALA A 149 -9.97 16.00 11.48
CA ALA A 149 -10.11 17.28 12.14
C ALA A 149 -11.57 17.76 12.20
N ASP A 150 -12.41 17.33 11.25
CA ASP A 150 -13.83 17.63 11.22
C ASP A 150 -14.68 16.66 12.06
N LYS A 151 -14.07 15.65 12.69
CA LYS A 151 -14.77 14.65 13.52
C LYS A 151 -14.06 14.49 14.87
N PRO A 152 -14.43 15.28 15.89
CA PRO A 152 -13.81 15.17 17.22
C PRO A 152 -13.92 13.76 17.79
N GLY A 153 -12.83 13.23 18.32
CA GLY A 153 -12.79 11.95 19.04
C GLY A 153 -12.31 10.75 18.23
N GLU A 154 -12.01 10.89 16.95
CA GLU A 154 -11.45 9.81 16.15
C GLU A 154 -9.92 9.91 16.02
N THR A 155 -9.21 8.95 16.59
CA THR A 155 -7.74 8.85 16.49
C THR A 155 -7.36 7.92 15.34
N LYS A 156 -7.36 8.43 14.11
CA LYS A 156 -7.03 7.62 12.92
C LYS A 156 -5.53 7.58 12.61
N GLY A 157 -4.73 8.46 13.18
CA GLY A 157 -3.28 8.48 12.97
C GLY A 157 -2.58 7.18 13.40
N LYS A 158 -3.15 6.47 14.37
CA LYS A 158 -2.61 5.19 14.85
C LYS A 158 -2.68 4.06 13.83
N GLN A 159 -3.56 4.16 12.84
CA GLN A 159 -3.76 3.10 11.82
C GLN A 159 -2.67 3.07 10.76
N TRP A 160 -1.89 4.13 10.66
CA TRP A 160 -0.78 4.26 9.72
C TRP A 160 0.58 4.11 10.38
N ARG A 161 0.63 3.64 11.63
CA ARG A 161 1.91 3.42 12.31
C ARG A 161 2.71 2.32 11.64
N SER A 162 3.99 2.61 11.45
CA SER A 162 4.95 1.61 11.02
C SER A 162 5.32 0.72 12.18
N GLU A 163 5.11 -0.56 12.02
CA GLU A 163 5.79 -1.55 12.85
C GLU A 163 6.97 -2.07 12.03
N GLU A 164 8.15 -1.57 12.37
CA GLU A 164 9.38 -2.10 11.82
C GLU A 164 9.74 -3.36 12.60
N HIS A 165 9.62 -4.46 11.94
CA HIS A 165 10.06 -5.74 12.47
C HIS A 165 11.22 -6.31 11.64
#